data_d1c54b66c1d2e38ec63653efd347f8ee
#
_entry.id   d1c54b66c1d2e38ec63653efd347f8ee
#
_cell.length_a   1.000
_cell.length_b   1.000
_cell.length_c   1.000
_cell.angle_alpha   90.00
_cell.angle_beta   90.00
_cell.angle_gamma   90.00
#
_symmetry.space_group_name_H-M   'P 1'
#
loop_
_entity.id
_entity.type
_entity.pdbx_description
1 polymer ?
#
loop_
_entity_poly.entity_id
_entity_poly.type
_entity_poly.pdbx_seq_one_letter_code
_entity_poly.pdbx_strand_id
1 'polypeptide(L)'
;MKIFHLAFTVKDLDSTRQFYGELLGCQEGRSTDTWIDFNFFGHQLSLHVGEVIQRSKTNSKVDDISVPMPHYGCVIEWGVFYDLVAKLQSKGMTFIVDPCVRFEGRPGEQATMFFEDYSGNALEFKAYRNPEEVFTS
;
A
#
# COMPACT_ATOMS: atom_id res chain seq x y z
N MET A 1 13.77 18.75 -3.90
CA MET A 1 12.58 17.88 -3.92
C MET A 1 13.01 16.46 -4.24
N LYS A 2 12.52 15.48 -3.50
CA LYS A 2 12.80 14.07 -3.76
C LYS A 2 11.46 13.33 -3.83
N ILE A 3 11.14 12.80 -5.00
CA ILE A 3 9.92 12.02 -5.23
C ILE A 3 10.36 10.62 -5.64
N PHE A 4 9.97 9.62 -4.84
CA PHE A 4 10.20 8.23 -5.20
C PHE A 4 9.31 7.87 -6.38
N HIS A 5 9.85 7.11 -7.32
CA HIS A 5 9.14 6.64 -8.51
C HIS A 5 9.12 5.12 -8.51
N LEU A 6 7.93 4.53 -8.69
CA LEU A 6 7.74 3.10 -8.82
C LEU A 6 6.82 2.85 -10.03
N ALA A 7 7.22 1.92 -10.89
CA ALA A 7 6.37 1.44 -11.98
C ALA A 7 6.00 -0.02 -11.72
N PHE A 8 4.73 -0.37 -11.97
CA PHE A 8 4.19 -1.68 -11.70
C PHE A 8 3.15 -2.07 -12.75
N THR A 9 2.79 -3.34 -12.84
CA THR A 9 1.80 -3.79 -13.81
C THR A 9 0.42 -3.98 -13.18
N VAL A 10 -0.62 -3.65 -13.95
CA VAL A 10 -2.02 -3.81 -13.59
C VAL A 10 -2.78 -4.47 -14.74
N LYS A 11 -3.92 -5.09 -14.44
CA LYS A 11 -4.70 -5.81 -15.46
C LYS A 11 -5.45 -4.87 -16.41
N ASP A 12 -5.94 -3.73 -15.95
CA ASP A 12 -6.65 -2.73 -16.74
C ASP A 12 -6.65 -1.36 -16.06
N LEU A 13 -6.94 -0.30 -16.83
CA LEU A 13 -6.94 1.06 -16.28
C LEU A 13 -8.22 1.41 -15.53
N ASP A 14 -9.38 0.86 -15.90
CA ASP A 14 -10.63 1.20 -15.25
C ASP A 14 -10.65 0.77 -13.79
N SER A 15 -10.30 -0.48 -13.50
CA SER A 15 -10.22 -0.96 -12.13
C SER A 15 -9.10 -0.26 -11.35
N THR A 16 -8.01 0.10 -12.03
CA THR A 16 -6.90 0.84 -11.44
C THR A 16 -7.34 2.23 -10.99
N ARG A 17 -8.12 2.95 -11.80
CA ARG A 17 -8.70 4.24 -11.41
C ARG A 17 -9.65 4.11 -10.23
N GLN A 18 -10.46 3.07 -10.21
CA GLN A 18 -11.37 2.81 -9.09
C GLN A 18 -10.61 2.58 -7.79
N PHE A 19 -9.53 1.81 -7.85
CA PHE A 19 -8.76 1.49 -6.65
C PHE A 19 -7.91 2.67 -6.17
N TYR A 20 -7.00 3.16 -7.02
CA TYR A 20 -6.06 4.20 -6.60
C TYR A 20 -6.71 5.58 -6.55
N GLY A 21 -7.57 5.89 -7.50
CA GLY A 21 -8.24 7.19 -7.58
C GLY A 21 -9.41 7.32 -6.61
N GLU A 22 -10.39 6.42 -6.71
CA GLU A 22 -11.63 6.54 -5.94
C GLU A 22 -11.47 5.99 -4.51
N LEU A 23 -10.92 4.79 -4.35
CA LEU A 23 -10.82 4.16 -3.04
C LEU A 23 -9.70 4.80 -2.19
N LEU A 24 -8.49 4.91 -2.72
CA LEU A 24 -7.36 5.49 -1.99
C LEU A 24 -7.32 7.02 -2.05
N GLY A 25 -8.06 7.64 -2.97
CA GLY A 25 -8.10 9.10 -3.09
C GLY A 25 -6.85 9.73 -3.71
N CYS A 26 -6.07 8.96 -4.47
CA CYS A 26 -4.88 9.48 -5.13
C CYS A 26 -5.26 10.30 -6.37
N GLN A 27 -4.60 11.43 -6.57
CA GLN A 27 -4.81 12.27 -7.74
C GLN A 27 -4.15 11.65 -8.97
N GLU A 28 -4.90 11.58 -10.08
CA GLU A 28 -4.36 11.16 -11.37
C GLU A 28 -3.37 12.20 -11.92
N GLY A 29 -2.28 11.71 -12.51
CA GLY A 29 -1.39 12.51 -13.31
C GLY A 29 -1.62 12.27 -14.79
N ARG A 30 -0.56 11.97 -15.54
CA ARG A 30 -0.66 11.65 -16.97
C ARG A 30 -1.18 10.24 -17.18
N SER A 31 -1.82 10.04 -18.33
CA SER A 31 -2.24 8.70 -18.76
C SER A 31 -2.24 8.58 -20.28
N THR A 32 -2.18 7.33 -20.74
CA THR A 32 -2.41 6.92 -22.13
C THR A 32 -3.42 5.77 -22.12
N ASP A 33 -3.56 5.09 -23.23
CA ASP A 33 -4.42 3.90 -23.30
C ASP A 33 -3.83 2.69 -22.54
N THR A 34 -2.54 2.75 -22.16
CA THR A 34 -1.82 1.60 -21.60
C THR A 34 -1.17 1.87 -20.25
N TRP A 35 -1.16 3.08 -19.78
CA TRP A 35 -0.60 3.39 -18.46
C TRP A 35 -1.24 4.63 -17.85
N ILE A 36 -1.07 4.77 -16.54
CA ILE A 36 -1.58 5.89 -15.75
C ILE A 36 -0.63 6.17 -14.58
N ASP A 37 -0.40 7.45 -14.32
CA ASP A 37 0.35 7.92 -13.17
C ASP A 37 -0.59 8.40 -12.07
N PHE A 38 -0.21 8.14 -10.82
CA PHE A 38 -0.88 8.69 -9.65
C PHE A 38 0.11 9.41 -8.74
N ASN A 39 -0.38 10.46 -8.11
CA ASN A 39 0.27 11.01 -6.92
C ASN A 39 -0.07 10.08 -5.75
N PHE A 40 0.82 9.13 -5.48
CA PHE A 40 0.65 8.13 -4.44
C PHE A 40 1.31 8.65 -3.15
N PHE A 41 0.51 9.34 -2.34
CA PHE A 41 0.96 9.91 -1.06
C PHE A 41 2.23 10.76 -1.20
N GLY A 42 2.30 11.56 -2.26
CA GLY A 42 3.43 12.44 -2.54
C GLY A 42 4.51 11.83 -3.42
N HIS A 43 4.35 10.59 -3.87
CA HIS A 43 5.29 9.88 -4.73
C HIS A 43 4.66 9.53 -6.06
N GLN A 44 5.50 9.30 -7.08
CA GLN A 44 4.99 8.96 -8.42
C GLN A 44 4.86 7.45 -8.56
N LEU A 45 3.62 6.99 -8.73
CA LEU A 45 3.31 5.60 -9.03
C LEU A 45 2.82 5.52 -10.47
N SER A 46 3.55 4.78 -11.30
CA SER A 46 3.20 4.58 -12.72
C SER A 46 2.70 3.15 -12.91
N LEU A 47 1.46 3.01 -13.35
CA LEU A 47 0.81 1.71 -13.48
C LEU A 47 0.54 1.41 -14.94
N HIS A 48 1.14 0.32 -15.44
CA HIS A 48 1.10 -0.08 -16.84
C HIS A 48 0.27 -1.34 -17.02
N VAL A 49 -0.61 -1.33 -18.00
CA VAL A 49 -1.39 -2.52 -18.35
C VAL A 49 -0.45 -3.60 -18.88
N GLY A 50 -0.51 -4.76 -18.27
CA GLY A 50 0.33 -5.87 -18.65
C GLY A 50 0.09 -7.09 -17.77
N GLU A 51 0.95 -8.08 -17.92
CA GLU A 51 0.89 -9.27 -17.09
C GLU A 51 1.26 -8.93 -15.65
N VAL A 52 0.35 -9.26 -14.73
CA VAL A 52 0.55 -8.95 -13.31
C VAL A 52 1.61 -9.86 -12.71
N ILE A 53 2.53 -9.27 -11.94
CA ILE A 53 3.62 -10.00 -11.31
C ILE A 53 3.06 -10.94 -10.23
N GLN A 54 3.41 -12.23 -10.34
CA GLN A 54 3.05 -13.21 -9.32
C GLN A 54 3.86 -13.00 -8.05
N ARG A 55 3.17 -13.02 -6.91
CA ARG A 55 3.87 -12.94 -5.63
C ARG A 55 4.61 -14.23 -5.35
N SER A 56 5.85 -14.10 -4.88
CA SER A 56 6.64 -15.25 -4.45
C SER A 56 6.18 -15.75 -3.09
N LYS A 57 6.22 -17.07 -2.90
CA LYS A 57 6.11 -17.64 -1.56
C LYS A 57 7.42 -17.36 -0.83
N THR A 58 7.34 -16.88 0.39
CA THR A 58 8.51 -16.59 1.22
C THR A 58 8.26 -17.01 2.65
N ASN A 59 9.33 -17.37 3.34
CA ASN A 59 9.31 -17.62 4.78
C ASN A 59 9.59 -16.35 5.60
N SER A 60 9.68 -15.21 4.93
CA SER A 60 9.92 -13.94 5.60
C SER A 60 8.75 -13.59 6.52
N LYS A 61 9.09 -13.28 7.76
CA LYS A 61 8.10 -12.89 8.78
C LYS A 61 8.57 -11.63 9.47
N VAL A 62 7.59 -10.81 9.85
CA VAL A 62 7.84 -9.64 10.69
C VAL A 62 6.94 -9.79 11.91
N ASP A 63 7.55 -9.87 13.11
CA ASP A 63 6.84 -10.10 14.38
C ASP A 63 5.88 -11.30 14.29
N ASP A 64 6.39 -12.44 13.77
CA ASP A 64 5.69 -13.71 13.55
C ASP A 64 4.56 -13.67 12.50
N ILE A 65 4.41 -12.58 11.76
CA ILE A 65 3.41 -12.46 10.69
C ILE A 65 4.10 -12.66 9.34
N SER A 66 3.61 -13.64 8.55
CA SER A 66 4.06 -13.84 7.16
C SER A 66 3.60 -12.67 6.30
N VAL A 67 4.53 -12.10 5.54
CA VAL A 67 4.24 -10.97 4.66
C VAL A 67 4.31 -11.39 3.20
N PRO A 68 3.42 -10.86 2.34
CA PRO A 68 3.49 -11.13 0.91
C PRO A 68 4.66 -10.41 0.27
N MET A 69 5.25 -11.01 -0.77
CA MET A 69 6.34 -10.41 -1.53
C MET A 69 6.10 -10.60 -3.03
N PRO A 70 6.31 -9.57 -3.88
CA PRO A 70 6.61 -8.19 -3.47
C PRO A 70 5.38 -7.49 -2.90
N HIS A 71 5.61 -6.39 -2.21
CA HIS A 71 4.57 -5.47 -1.82
C HIS A 71 5.12 -4.04 -1.80
N TYR A 72 4.24 -3.06 -1.86
CA TYR A 72 4.59 -1.65 -1.75
C TYR A 72 3.48 -0.91 -1.02
N GLY A 73 3.77 0.29 -0.62
CA GLY A 73 2.80 1.12 0.08
C GLY A 73 3.44 2.37 0.65
N CYS A 74 2.91 2.82 1.76
CA CYS A 74 3.37 4.07 2.35
C CYS A 74 3.33 4.02 3.87
N VAL A 75 4.29 4.68 4.49
CA VAL A 75 4.24 4.99 5.92
C VAL A 75 3.51 6.32 6.06
N ILE A 76 2.38 6.30 6.74
CA ILE A 76 1.49 7.46 6.90
C ILE A 76 1.31 7.77 8.39
N GLU A 77 0.70 8.90 8.68
CA GLU A 77 0.44 9.29 10.06
C GLU A 77 -0.57 8.34 10.72
N TRP A 78 -0.47 8.17 12.02
CA TRP A 78 -1.31 7.24 12.81
C TRP A 78 -2.81 7.49 12.61
N GLY A 79 -3.24 8.75 12.71
CA GLY A 79 -4.65 9.09 12.50
C GLY A 79 -5.11 8.84 11.07
N VAL A 80 -4.28 9.17 10.08
CA VAL A 80 -4.58 8.93 8.67
C VAL A 80 -4.67 7.43 8.38
N PHE A 81 -3.82 6.61 9.00
CA PHE A 81 -3.88 5.15 8.89
C PHE A 81 -5.25 4.62 9.33
N TYR A 82 -5.72 5.01 10.50
CA TYR A 82 -6.99 4.51 11.01
C TYR A 82 -8.21 5.08 10.28
N ASP A 83 -8.12 6.28 9.73
CA ASP A 83 -9.14 6.80 8.81
C ASP A 83 -9.23 5.93 7.55
N LEU A 84 -8.07 5.54 7.01
CA LEU A 84 -8.02 4.63 5.85
C LEU A 84 -8.57 3.25 6.20
N VAL A 85 -8.22 2.70 7.37
CA VAL A 85 -8.78 1.42 7.85
C VAL A 85 -10.31 1.48 7.84
N ALA A 86 -10.88 2.54 8.43
CA ALA A 86 -12.34 2.69 8.51
C ALA A 86 -12.97 2.75 7.11
N LYS A 87 -12.35 3.49 6.18
CA LYS A 87 -12.84 3.58 4.80
C LYS A 87 -12.79 2.23 4.10
N LEU A 88 -11.68 1.52 4.21
CA LEU A 88 -11.52 0.20 3.57
C LEU A 88 -12.52 -0.81 4.14
N GLN A 89 -12.70 -0.83 5.45
CA GLN A 89 -13.68 -1.71 6.11
C GLN A 89 -15.10 -1.39 5.67
N SER A 90 -15.44 -0.09 5.52
CA SER A 90 -16.76 0.32 5.06
C SER A 90 -17.05 -0.10 3.62
N LYS A 91 -16.02 -0.34 2.83
CA LYS A 91 -16.12 -0.83 1.45
C LYS A 91 -16.01 -2.36 1.35
N GLY A 92 -15.95 -3.07 2.47
CA GLY A 92 -15.87 -4.53 2.48
C GLY A 92 -14.53 -5.08 2.05
N MET A 93 -13.44 -4.33 2.21
CA MET A 93 -12.10 -4.80 1.85
C MET A 93 -11.73 -6.07 2.61
N THR A 94 -11.24 -7.07 1.88
CA THR A 94 -10.62 -8.26 2.46
C THR A 94 -9.13 -8.01 2.62
N PHE A 95 -8.61 -8.17 3.83
CA PHE A 95 -7.19 -7.94 4.10
C PHE A 95 -6.40 -9.24 3.99
N ILE A 96 -5.17 -9.15 3.46
CA ILE A 96 -4.17 -10.23 3.54
C ILE A 96 -3.69 -10.34 4.99
N VAL A 97 -3.41 -9.19 5.62
CA VAL A 97 -3.13 -9.07 7.04
C VAL A 97 -4.05 -8.00 7.58
N ASP A 98 -4.93 -8.37 8.51
CA ASP A 98 -5.85 -7.43 9.14
C ASP A 98 -5.08 -6.32 9.85
N PRO A 99 -5.63 -5.10 9.93
CA PRO A 99 -4.99 -4.03 10.69
C PRO A 99 -4.59 -4.50 12.08
N CYS A 100 -3.33 -4.34 12.41
CA CYS A 100 -2.78 -4.76 13.69
C CYS A 100 -1.60 -3.89 14.10
N VAL A 101 -1.21 -3.98 15.38
CA VAL A 101 -0.05 -3.28 15.92
C VAL A 101 1.07 -4.29 16.11
N ARG A 102 2.26 -3.93 15.64
CA ARG A 102 3.50 -4.72 15.82
C ARG A 102 4.43 -4.01 16.78
N PHE A 103 5.27 -4.78 17.47
CA PHE A 103 6.27 -4.25 18.41
C PHE A 103 5.63 -3.39 19.49
N GLU A 104 4.43 -3.75 19.93
CA GLU A 104 3.66 -2.99 20.92
C GLU A 104 4.44 -2.80 22.21
N GLY A 105 4.48 -1.53 22.69
CA GLY A 105 5.22 -1.17 23.89
C GLY A 105 6.74 -1.15 23.73
N ARG A 106 7.25 -1.34 22.52
CA ARG A 106 8.69 -1.36 22.21
C ARG A 106 9.05 -0.25 21.23
N PRO A 107 10.35 0.11 21.11
CA PRO A 107 10.78 1.02 20.05
C PRO A 107 10.39 0.46 18.67
N GLY A 108 9.90 1.34 17.81
CA GLY A 108 9.43 0.95 16.48
C GLY A 108 7.98 0.44 16.47
N GLU A 109 7.22 0.64 17.55
CA GLU A 109 5.80 0.29 17.58
C GLU A 109 5.07 0.88 16.38
N GLN A 110 4.39 0.03 15.61
CA GLN A 110 3.76 0.43 14.36
C GLN A 110 2.46 -0.33 14.13
N ALA A 111 1.49 0.37 13.55
CA ALA A 111 0.31 -0.25 12.97
C ALA A 111 0.62 -0.64 11.53
N THR A 112 0.04 -1.73 11.07
CA THR A 112 0.18 -2.20 9.69
C THR A 112 -1.08 -2.88 9.21
N MET A 113 -1.27 -2.89 7.88
CA MET A 113 -2.28 -3.68 7.19
C MET A 113 -1.79 -4.03 5.80
N PHE A 114 -2.20 -5.19 5.29
CA PHE A 114 -1.92 -5.60 3.91
C PHE A 114 -3.21 -5.91 3.19
N PHE A 115 -3.33 -5.44 1.97
CA PHE A 115 -4.47 -5.76 1.10
C PHE A 115 -4.02 -5.71 -0.37
N GLU A 116 -4.86 -6.22 -1.25
CA GLU A 116 -4.57 -6.23 -2.68
C GLU A 116 -5.26 -5.08 -3.39
N ASP A 117 -4.61 -4.56 -4.44
CA ASP A 117 -5.33 -3.74 -5.41
C ASP A 117 -6.25 -4.64 -6.26
N TYR A 118 -7.00 -4.05 -7.20
CA TYR A 118 -7.94 -4.82 -8.02
C TYR A 118 -7.27 -5.64 -9.12
N SER A 119 -5.94 -5.61 -9.18
CA SER A 119 -5.13 -6.46 -10.07
C SER A 119 -4.40 -7.57 -9.32
N GLY A 120 -4.50 -7.62 -7.98
CA GLY A 120 -3.82 -8.59 -7.14
C GLY A 120 -2.44 -8.18 -6.67
N ASN A 121 -2.04 -6.93 -6.89
CA ASN A 121 -0.80 -6.41 -6.32
C ASN A 121 -0.97 -6.18 -4.82
N ALA A 122 0.00 -6.61 -4.01
CA ALA A 122 -0.07 -6.45 -2.57
C ALA A 122 0.44 -5.08 -2.14
N LEU A 123 -0.32 -4.40 -1.28
CA LEU A 123 0.05 -3.14 -0.68
C LEU A 123 0.17 -3.30 0.84
N GLU A 124 1.11 -2.56 1.43
CA GLU A 124 1.19 -2.38 2.87
C GLU A 124 1.11 -0.91 3.21
N PHE A 125 0.21 -0.55 4.14
CA PHE A 125 0.24 0.74 4.80
C PHE A 125 0.66 0.55 6.23
N LYS A 126 1.50 1.44 6.73
CA LYS A 126 1.91 1.44 8.14
C LYS A 126 1.93 2.85 8.71
N ALA A 127 1.85 2.89 10.03
CA ALA A 127 2.01 4.12 10.79
C ALA A 127 2.81 3.81 12.05
N TYR A 128 3.78 4.63 12.36
CA TYR A 128 4.56 4.49 13.58
C TYR A 128 3.91 5.27 14.70
N ARG A 129 3.88 4.69 15.90
CA ARG A 129 3.40 5.40 17.08
C ARG A 129 4.23 6.66 17.31
N ASN A 130 5.55 6.53 17.16
CA ASN A 130 6.48 7.65 17.13
C ASN A 130 7.09 7.71 15.73
N PRO A 131 6.75 8.73 14.90
CA PRO A 131 7.23 8.81 13.52
C PRO A 131 8.76 8.84 13.38
N GLU A 132 9.47 9.29 14.42
CA GLU A 132 10.94 9.32 14.41
C GLU A 132 11.57 7.93 14.43
N GLU A 133 10.79 6.91 14.76
CA GLU A 133 11.27 5.53 14.91
C GLU A 133 11.20 4.71 13.62
N VAL A 134 10.82 5.30 12.50
CA VAL A 134 10.72 4.58 11.22
C VAL A 134 12.02 3.87 10.82
N PHE A 135 13.17 4.44 11.18
CA PHE A 135 14.47 3.85 10.91
C PHE A 135 15.20 3.37 12.18
N THR A 136 14.47 3.17 13.25
CA THR A 136 15.03 2.64 14.50
C THR A 136 15.44 1.18 14.33
N SER A 137 16.62 0.85 14.81
CA SER A 137 17.14 -0.51 14.82
C SER A 137 16.73 -1.28 16.08
#